data_0bc3f7787224fc5197cf6e630e08a772
#
_entry.id   0bc3f7787224fc5197cf6e630e08a772
#
_cell.length_a   1.000
_cell.length_b   1.000
_cell.length_c   1.000
_cell.angle_alpha   90.00
_cell.angle_beta   90.00
_cell.angle_gamma   90.00
#
_symmetry.space_group_name_H-M   'P 1'
#
loop_
_entity.id
_entity.type
_entity.pdbx_description
1 polymer ?
#
loop_
_entity_poly.entity_id
_entity_poly.type
_entity_poly.pdbx_seq_one_letter_code
_entity_poly.pdbx_strand_id
1 'polypeptide(L)'
;ELLLYDTIFLFPTCVMVARGVSCIHYFRLINLGTVNRLVCVPERPGHPNRFMRRGLCTAQEGNGCEPGARRYRPMAKVTFDYSKAKSFVKEEEVKNIESQVLAAKELLVSGTGAGNDFLGWVNLPVDYDKEEFARIQKAAAKIQSDSDVLLVLGIGGSYLGARAAINFLRHNFYNTVSKEIRKTPEIYFAGNSISGTYLANLVDVIGDRDFSINVISKSGTTTETSIAFRLFRELAEKKYGKEGAAKRIYATTDKARGALKTLADAEGYESFVIPDNVGGRFSVLTAVGLLPIAVSGADIAQLMAGAAEGRKLAMEASYEENDALKYAALRNIFLRKGKSVEILANYEPSLHYTSEWWKQLYGESEGKDQRGLFPASVDLTTDLHSMGQFIQDGARIMFETVLNVEKPKADVTIGTDPENLDGLNFLAGKTMNFANQAAMNGTILAHTDGNVPNLMVKIPEQTEFYLGELFYFFEFACGVSGYLLGVNPFNQPGVESYKHNMFALLGKPGFEDQTEELLARLAD
;
A
#
# COMPACT_ATOMS: atom_id res chain seq x y z
N GLU A 1 -13.18 18.38 40.43
CA GLU A 1 -12.22 17.89 41.44
C GLU A 1 -11.64 16.58 40.92
N LEU A 2 -10.47 16.66 40.28
CA LEU A 2 -9.64 15.51 39.89
C LEU A 2 -8.52 15.40 40.90
N LEU A 3 -8.53 14.33 41.68
CA LEU A 3 -7.41 13.95 42.55
C LEU A 3 -6.30 13.33 41.70
N LEU A 4 -5.23 14.08 41.50
CA LEU A 4 -3.93 13.59 41.04
C LEU A 4 -3.12 13.16 42.26
N TYR A 5 -2.77 11.89 42.36
CA TYR A 5 -1.79 11.41 43.30
C TYR A 5 -0.39 11.63 42.73
N ASP A 6 0.26 12.71 43.15
CA ASP A 6 1.71 12.91 42.97
C ASP A 6 2.44 12.33 44.17
N THR A 7 3.18 11.24 43.98
CA THR A 7 4.06 10.71 45.03
C THR A 7 5.39 11.46 44.97
N ILE A 8 5.60 12.36 45.92
CA ILE A 8 6.84 13.07 46.09
C ILE A 8 7.82 12.22 46.93
N PHE A 9 8.90 11.73 46.33
CA PHE A 9 10.02 11.15 47.08
C PHE A 9 11.04 12.21 47.41
N LEU A 10 11.18 12.51 48.70
CA LEU A 10 12.23 13.36 49.25
C LEU A 10 13.47 12.49 49.55
N PHE A 11 14.58 12.74 48.89
CA PHE A 11 15.90 12.21 49.29
C PHE A 11 16.64 13.21 50.18
N PRO A 12 17.32 12.77 51.27
CA PRO A 12 17.81 13.65 52.35
C PRO A 12 19.16 14.36 52.11
N THR A 13 19.73 14.38 50.92
CA THR A 13 21.05 15.02 50.73
C THR A 13 21.21 15.64 49.35
N CYS A 14 20.52 16.73 49.09
CA CYS A 14 21.02 17.80 48.19
C CYS A 14 20.03 18.98 48.16
N VAL A 15 20.24 19.97 49.04
CA VAL A 15 19.57 21.26 48.93
C VAL A 15 20.54 22.21 48.22
N MET A 16 20.27 22.53 46.95
CA MET A 16 20.91 23.67 46.29
C MET A 16 20.03 24.90 46.44
N VAL A 17 20.48 25.84 47.25
CA VAL A 17 19.85 27.16 47.35
C VAL A 17 20.46 28.07 46.30
N ALA A 18 19.75 28.32 45.21
CA ALA A 18 20.10 29.39 44.27
C ALA A 18 19.41 30.68 44.73
N ARG A 19 20.16 31.67 45.16
CA ARG A 19 19.67 33.01 45.49
C ARG A 19 19.46 33.80 44.19
N GLY A 20 18.22 34.24 43.97
CA GLY A 20 17.98 35.46 43.20
C GLY A 20 17.38 35.36 41.80
N VAL A 21 16.51 34.38 41.47
CA VAL A 21 15.63 34.50 40.29
C VAL A 21 14.32 33.76 40.58
N SER A 22 13.19 34.46 40.50
CA SER A 22 11.85 33.88 40.60
C SER A 22 11.50 33.11 39.33
N CYS A 23 11.87 31.84 39.28
CA CYS A 23 11.40 30.91 38.24
C CYS A 23 11.00 29.60 38.91
N ILE A 24 9.78 29.18 38.71
CA ILE A 24 9.31 27.86 39.13
C ILE A 24 9.84 26.84 38.12
N HIS A 25 10.64 25.91 38.58
CA HIS A 25 11.20 24.83 37.73
C HIS A 25 10.47 23.53 38.05
N TYR A 26 9.91 22.91 37.04
CA TYR A 26 9.38 21.55 37.12
C TYR A 26 10.47 20.55 36.75
N PHE A 27 10.68 19.56 37.60
CA PHE A 27 11.59 18.44 37.33
C PHE A 27 10.77 17.20 37.00
N ARG A 28 11.09 16.55 35.90
CA ARG A 28 10.53 15.24 35.52
C ARG A 28 11.63 14.18 35.54
N LEU A 29 11.42 13.14 36.32
CA LEU A 29 12.32 11.98 36.34
C LEU A 29 11.91 11.03 35.21
N ILE A 30 12.84 10.75 34.30
CA ILE A 30 12.63 9.75 33.24
C ILE A 30 13.57 8.58 33.55
N ASN A 31 13.00 7.41 33.75
CA ASN A 31 13.74 6.17 33.99
C ASN A 31 14.09 5.52 32.65
N LEU A 32 15.35 5.50 32.27
CA LEU A 32 15.86 4.86 31.05
C LEU A 32 16.90 3.80 31.44
N GLY A 33 16.41 2.64 31.81
CA GLY A 33 17.32 1.55 32.21
C GLY A 33 18.10 1.83 33.51
N THR A 34 19.37 1.51 33.57
CA THR A 34 20.20 1.54 34.77
C THR A 34 20.77 2.94 35.16
N VAL A 35 20.33 4.02 34.50
CA VAL A 35 20.86 5.37 34.76
C VAL A 35 19.76 6.39 34.95
N ASN A 36 19.63 6.99 36.13
CA ASN A 36 18.72 8.11 36.40
C ASN A 36 19.36 9.43 35.95
N ARG A 37 18.66 10.21 35.14
CA ARG A 37 19.09 11.53 34.67
C ARG A 37 18.06 12.61 34.97
N LEU A 38 18.51 13.74 35.48
CA LEU A 38 17.72 14.95 35.71
C LEU A 38 17.75 15.85 34.45
N VAL A 39 16.59 16.23 33.95
CA VAL A 39 16.47 17.14 32.80
C VAL A 39 15.83 18.45 33.29
N CYS A 40 16.49 19.57 33.09
CA CYS A 40 15.98 20.90 33.41
C CYS A 40 15.41 21.54 32.14
N VAL A 41 14.13 21.95 32.15
CA VAL A 41 13.46 22.61 31.03
C VAL A 41 13.08 24.03 31.46
N PRO A 42 13.64 25.10 30.85
CA PRO A 42 13.20 26.47 31.11
C PRO A 42 12.02 26.84 30.22
N GLU A 43 10.90 27.27 30.78
CA GLU A 43 9.79 27.90 30.05
C GLU A 43 10.00 29.42 29.92
N ARG A 44 9.76 29.95 28.73
CA ARG A 44 9.55 31.38 28.49
C ARG A 44 8.05 31.62 28.27
N PRO A 45 7.46 32.66 28.89
CA PRO A 45 6.07 32.99 28.62
C PRO A 45 5.90 33.63 27.24
N GLY A 46 4.99 33.07 26.40
CA GLY A 46 4.40 33.80 25.29
C GLY A 46 4.52 33.26 23.86
N HIS A 47 4.94 32.00 23.59
CA HIS A 47 4.75 31.43 22.25
C HIS A 47 4.54 29.90 22.30
N PRO A 48 3.53 29.37 21.62
CA PRO A 48 3.35 27.93 21.49
C PRO A 48 4.28 27.35 20.40
N ASN A 49 4.96 26.27 20.76
CA ASN A 49 5.63 25.30 19.88
C ASN A 49 6.81 25.74 19.01
N ARG A 50 7.99 25.80 19.64
CA ARG A 50 9.23 25.41 18.96
C ARG A 50 10.10 24.59 19.92
N PHE A 51 10.14 23.27 19.70
CA PHE A 51 11.12 22.41 20.36
C PHE A 51 12.51 22.71 19.82
N MET A 52 13.31 23.47 20.58
CA MET A 52 14.76 23.52 20.38
C MET A 52 15.41 22.38 21.18
N ARG A 53 15.93 21.40 20.47
CA ARG A 53 16.81 20.38 21.08
C ARG A 53 18.12 21.03 21.52
N ARG A 54 18.37 21.11 22.82
CA ARG A 54 19.69 21.36 23.37
C ARG A 54 20.26 20.05 23.94
N GLY A 55 21.56 19.84 23.68
CA GLY A 55 22.26 18.61 24.04
C GLY A 55 22.33 18.37 25.57
N LEU A 56 22.40 17.11 25.95
CA LEU A 56 22.61 16.65 27.31
C LEU A 56 24.06 16.98 27.76
N CYS A 57 24.20 17.81 28.79
CA CYS A 57 25.47 17.93 29.50
C CYS A 57 25.43 17.04 30.74
N THR A 58 26.39 16.12 30.86
CA THR A 58 26.67 15.41 32.10
C THR A 58 27.70 16.22 32.90
N ALA A 59 27.36 16.58 34.15
CA ALA A 59 28.31 17.18 35.04
C ALA A 59 29.33 16.12 35.55
N GLN A 60 30.51 16.09 34.94
CA GLN A 60 31.74 15.60 35.55
C GLN A 60 32.74 16.73 35.47
N GLU A 61 33.38 16.99 36.59
CA GLU A 61 34.40 18.03 36.71
C GLU A 61 35.58 17.77 35.78
N GLY A 62 35.90 18.78 34.97
CA GLY A 62 37.18 18.96 34.34
C GLY A 62 37.48 18.14 33.09
N ASN A 63 36.83 18.48 31.97
CA ASN A 63 37.45 18.50 30.64
C ASN A 63 36.40 18.99 29.63
N GLY A 64 36.83 19.79 28.65
CA GLY A 64 35.99 20.50 27.73
C GLY A 64 34.96 19.60 27.00
N CYS A 65 33.75 20.11 26.90
CA CYS A 65 32.67 19.50 26.15
C CYS A 65 33.02 19.49 24.63
N GLU A 66 33.57 18.40 24.12
CA GLU A 66 33.56 18.18 22.68
C GLU A 66 32.09 17.97 22.21
N PRO A 67 31.67 18.61 21.13
CA PRO A 67 30.34 18.37 20.58
C PRO A 67 30.28 16.91 20.11
N GLY A 68 29.65 16.05 20.90
CA GLY A 68 29.46 14.64 20.58
C GLY A 68 28.84 14.49 19.18
N ALA A 69 29.54 13.80 18.31
CA ALA A 69 29.05 13.42 16.98
C ALA A 69 27.65 12.82 17.14
N ARG A 70 26.64 13.49 16.58
CA ARG A 70 25.30 12.94 16.46
C ARG A 70 25.44 11.62 15.70
N ARG A 71 25.29 10.49 16.37
CA ARG A 71 25.10 9.22 15.67
C ARG A 71 23.85 9.39 14.81
N TYR A 72 24.06 9.53 13.51
CA TYR A 72 23.01 9.50 12.51
C TYR A 72 22.33 8.12 12.63
N ARG A 73 21.15 8.07 13.23
CA ARG A 73 20.30 6.89 13.10
C ARG A 73 19.76 6.97 11.68
N PRO A 74 20.09 6.04 10.78
CA PRO A 74 19.47 6.03 9.47
C PRO A 74 17.95 6.02 9.67
N MET A 75 17.23 6.79 8.87
CA MET A 75 15.76 6.72 8.86
C MET A 75 15.36 5.28 8.55
N ALA A 76 14.38 4.75 9.30
CA ALA A 76 13.81 3.47 8.98
C ALA A 76 13.26 3.52 7.53
N LYS A 77 13.40 2.45 6.79
CA LYS A 77 12.95 2.31 5.41
C LYS A 77 12.34 0.93 5.20
N VAL A 78 11.57 0.75 4.14
CA VAL A 78 11.20 -0.57 3.64
C VAL A 78 12.48 -1.32 3.27
N THR A 79 12.64 -2.55 3.76
CA THR A 79 13.84 -3.35 3.52
C THR A 79 13.49 -4.76 3.07
N PHE A 80 14.42 -5.37 2.35
CA PHE A 80 14.29 -6.73 1.85
C PHE A 80 15.33 -7.65 2.52
N ASP A 81 14.85 -8.78 3.02
CA ASP A 81 15.68 -9.78 3.71
C ASP A 81 15.46 -11.17 3.08
N TYR A 82 16.52 -11.79 2.61
CA TYR A 82 16.51 -13.15 2.07
C TYR A 82 17.35 -14.14 2.89
N SER A 83 17.63 -13.81 4.15
CA SER A 83 18.46 -14.63 5.03
C SER A 83 17.93 -16.07 5.18
N LYS A 84 16.60 -16.26 5.14
CA LYS A 84 15.93 -17.57 5.23
C LYS A 84 15.92 -18.34 3.90
N ALA A 85 16.36 -17.70 2.82
CA ALA A 85 16.49 -18.34 1.50
C ALA A 85 17.95 -18.76 1.17
N LYS A 86 18.92 -18.44 2.02
CA LYS A 86 20.36 -18.70 1.76
C LYS A 86 20.72 -20.17 1.58
N SER A 87 19.95 -21.09 2.16
CA SER A 87 20.12 -22.53 1.92
C SER A 87 19.70 -22.98 0.51
N PHE A 88 18.89 -22.17 -0.19
CA PHE A 88 18.36 -22.46 -1.53
C PHE A 88 19.09 -21.72 -2.66
N VAL A 89 19.79 -20.63 -2.32
CA VAL A 89 20.49 -19.76 -3.28
C VAL A 89 21.89 -19.46 -2.75
N LYS A 90 22.91 -19.86 -3.52
CA LYS A 90 24.31 -19.57 -3.20
C LYS A 90 24.61 -18.09 -3.46
N GLU A 91 25.52 -17.51 -2.69
CA GLU A 91 25.95 -16.10 -2.87
C GLU A 91 26.50 -15.85 -4.28
N GLU A 92 27.18 -16.85 -4.86
CA GLU A 92 27.69 -16.77 -6.24
C GLU A 92 26.57 -16.66 -7.26
N GLU A 93 25.40 -17.27 -7.03
CA GLU A 93 24.26 -17.16 -7.95
C GLU A 93 23.70 -15.73 -7.94
N VAL A 94 23.60 -15.11 -6.75
CA VAL A 94 23.15 -13.71 -6.60
C VAL A 94 24.17 -12.75 -7.22
N LYS A 95 25.46 -13.04 -7.11
CA LYS A 95 26.51 -12.24 -7.73
C LYS A 95 26.58 -12.45 -9.26
N ASN A 96 26.42 -13.68 -9.74
CA ASN A 96 26.52 -13.97 -11.17
C ASN A 96 25.37 -13.39 -11.99
N ILE A 97 24.18 -13.15 -11.39
CA ILE A 97 23.05 -12.52 -12.08
C ILE A 97 23.16 -10.96 -12.11
N GLU A 98 24.05 -10.36 -11.34
CA GLU A 98 24.17 -8.91 -11.18
C GLU A 98 24.23 -8.15 -12.50
N SER A 99 25.09 -8.58 -13.42
CA SER A 99 25.24 -7.92 -14.73
C SER A 99 23.94 -7.93 -15.55
N GLN A 100 23.15 -9.00 -15.44
CA GLN A 100 21.85 -9.11 -16.12
C GLN A 100 20.82 -8.18 -15.45
N VAL A 101 20.82 -8.09 -14.10
CA VAL A 101 19.94 -7.20 -13.34
C VAL A 101 20.26 -5.74 -13.63
N LEU A 102 21.54 -5.37 -13.68
CA LEU A 102 21.96 -4.00 -14.02
C LEU A 102 21.61 -3.65 -15.47
N ALA A 103 21.74 -4.58 -16.40
CA ALA A 103 21.30 -4.37 -17.78
C ALA A 103 19.76 -4.18 -17.84
N ALA A 104 18.98 -4.97 -17.11
CA ALA A 104 17.53 -4.81 -17.02
C ALA A 104 17.13 -3.46 -16.35
N LYS A 105 17.83 -3.05 -15.29
CA LYS A 105 17.68 -1.73 -14.69
C LYS A 105 17.94 -0.62 -15.71
N GLU A 106 19.02 -0.74 -16.51
CA GLU A 106 19.37 0.25 -17.52
C GLU A 106 18.29 0.36 -18.60
N LEU A 107 17.71 -0.75 -19.08
CA LEU A 107 16.59 -0.73 -20.02
C LEU A 107 15.39 0.05 -19.46
N LEU A 108 15.11 -0.09 -18.16
CA LEU A 108 14.03 0.61 -17.48
C LEU A 108 14.32 2.10 -17.31
N VAL A 109 15.52 2.44 -16.82
CA VAL A 109 15.88 3.81 -16.46
C VAL A 109 16.16 4.68 -17.69
N SER A 110 16.83 4.11 -18.70
CA SER A 110 17.11 4.82 -19.98
C SER A 110 15.89 4.88 -20.92
N GLY A 111 14.84 4.09 -20.63
CA GLY A 111 13.66 4.03 -21.48
C GLY A 111 13.91 3.40 -22.86
N THR A 112 14.89 2.50 -22.96
CA THR A 112 15.24 1.80 -24.21
C THR A 112 14.66 0.38 -24.31
N GLY A 113 14.02 -0.09 -23.25
CA GLY A 113 13.38 -1.40 -23.20
C GLY A 113 12.02 -1.44 -23.90
N ALA A 114 11.50 -2.65 -24.15
CA ALA A 114 10.17 -2.85 -24.71
C ALA A 114 9.09 -2.27 -23.80
N GLY A 115 8.11 -1.55 -24.37
CA GLY A 115 7.02 -0.90 -23.62
C GLY A 115 7.42 0.45 -22.99
N ASN A 116 8.48 1.07 -23.49
CA ASN A 116 8.97 2.37 -23.02
C ASN A 116 7.95 3.52 -23.15
N ASP A 117 6.90 3.36 -23.94
CA ASP A 117 5.77 4.29 -23.99
C ASP A 117 4.99 4.39 -22.67
N PHE A 118 5.22 3.46 -21.73
CA PHE A 118 4.50 3.36 -20.45
C PHE A 118 5.40 3.57 -19.21
N LEU A 119 6.46 4.33 -19.31
CA LEU A 119 7.41 4.59 -18.22
C LEU A 119 7.16 5.89 -17.43
N GLY A 120 6.02 6.54 -17.63
CA GLY A 120 5.68 7.78 -16.93
C GLY A 120 5.65 7.64 -15.40
N TRP A 121 5.40 6.46 -14.89
CA TRP A 121 5.39 6.16 -13.46
C TRP A 121 6.78 6.23 -12.80
N VAL A 122 7.86 6.00 -13.57
CA VAL A 122 9.24 5.92 -13.05
C VAL A 122 9.68 7.21 -12.37
N ASN A 123 9.35 8.36 -12.95
CA ASN A 123 9.69 9.68 -12.40
C ASN A 123 8.50 10.37 -11.71
N LEU A 124 7.31 9.78 -11.78
CA LEU A 124 6.08 10.37 -11.24
C LEU A 124 6.19 10.85 -9.78
N PRO A 125 6.85 10.13 -8.85
CA PRO A 125 6.94 10.59 -7.46
C PRO A 125 7.62 11.95 -7.27
N VAL A 126 8.47 12.36 -8.20
CA VAL A 126 9.21 13.63 -8.14
C VAL A 126 8.74 14.66 -9.18
N ASP A 127 8.09 14.19 -10.25
CA ASP A 127 7.75 14.99 -11.44
C ASP A 127 6.23 15.04 -11.72
N TYR A 128 5.40 14.87 -10.68
CA TYR A 128 3.95 14.94 -10.83
C TYR A 128 3.44 16.38 -10.98
N ASP A 129 2.31 16.55 -11.66
CA ASP A 129 1.62 17.82 -11.83
C ASP A 129 1.13 18.35 -10.47
N LYS A 130 1.74 19.45 -10.02
CA LYS A 130 1.44 20.08 -8.71
C LYS A 130 0.08 20.78 -8.70
N GLU A 131 -0.37 21.28 -9.84
CA GLU A 131 -1.69 21.94 -9.97
C GLU A 131 -2.81 20.91 -9.92
N GLU A 132 -2.66 19.81 -10.66
CA GLU A 132 -3.61 18.70 -10.58
C GLU A 132 -3.63 18.09 -9.18
N PHE A 133 -2.47 17.93 -8.54
CA PHE A 133 -2.37 17.44 -7.18
C PHE A 133 -3.13 18.33 -6.18
N ALA A 134 -2.99 19.64 -6.27
CA ALA A 134 -3.75 20.60 -5.45
C ALA A 134 -5.26 20.51 -5.74
N ARG A 135 -5.67 20.31 -6.99
CA ARG A 135 -7.08 20.09 -7.35
C ARG A 135 -7.63 18.79 -6.75
N ILE A 136 -6.84 17.70 -6.73
CA ILE A 136 -7.20 16.44 -6.09
C ILE A 136 -7.47 16.67 -4.59
N GLN A 137 -6.59 17.39 -3.88
CA GLN A 137 -6.78 17.71 -2.47
C GLN A 137 -8.05 18.55 -2.23
N LYS A 138 -8.32 19.52 -3.09
CA LYS A 138 -9.54 20.36 -3.02
C LYS A 138 -10.81 19.54 -3.27
N ALA A 139 -10.80 18.67 -4.29
CA ALA A 139 -11.93 17.79 -4.58
C ALA A 139 -12.17 16.80 -3.44
N ALA A 140 -11.11 16.22 -2.87
CA ALA A 140 -11.22 15.34 -1.71
C ALA A 140 -11.85 16.05 -0.50
N ALA A 141 -11.39 17.25 -0.17
CA ALA A 141 -11.96 18.05 0.91
C ALA A 141 -13.45 18.38 0.67
N LYS A 142 -13.83 18.70 -0.57
CA LYS A 142 -15.23 18.91 -0.94
C LYS A 142 -16.08 17.65 -0.73
N ILE A 143 -15.62 16.49 -1.23
CA ILE A 143 -16.32 15.21 -1.07
C ILE A 143 -16.48 14.87 0.42
N GLN A 144 -15.44 15.09 1.23
CA GLN A 144 -15.49 14.86 2.68
C GLN A 144 -16.52 15.75 3.38
N SER A 145 -16.76 16.97 2.87
CA SER A 145 -17.67 17.94 3.48
C SER A 145 -19.14 17.74 3.10
N ASP A 146 -19.41 17.17 1.92
CA ASP A 146 -20.76 17.14 1.34
C ASP A 146 -21.29 15.73 1.03
N SER A 147 -20.54 14.69 1.35
CA SER A 147 -20.94 13.31 1.08
C SER A 147 -20.75 12.41 2.31
N ASP A 148 -21.67 11.46 2.48
CA ASP A 148 -21.55 10.38 3.45
C ASP A 148 -20.89 9.14 2.82
N VAL A 149 -20.99 9.03 1.49
CA VAL A 149 -20.48 7.91 0.70
C VAL A 149 -19.72 8.43 -0.52
N LEU A 150 -18.55 7.84 -0.78
CA LEU A 150 -17.87 7.93 -2.07
C LEU A 150 -17.99 6.58 -2.79
N LEU A 151 -18.50 6.60 -4.02
CA LEU A 151 -18.49 5.45 -4.94
C LEU A 151 -17.28 5.58 -5.86
N VAL A 152 -16.36 4.62 -5.81
CA VAL A 152 -15.22 4.52 -6.72
C VAL A 152 -15.55 3.47 -7.75
N LEU A 153 -15.78 3.90 -8.99
CA LEU A 153 -16.18 3.03 -10.10
C LEU A 153 -14.99 2.77 -11.01
N GLY A 154 -14.44 1.55 -10.96
CA GLY A 154 -13.26 1.17 -11.74
C GLY A 154 -12.94 -0.30 -11.59
N ILE A 155 -12.12 -0.83 -12.49
CA ILE A 155 -11.68 -2.23 -12.48
C ILE A 155 -10.15 -2.33 -12.64
N GLY A 156 -9.55 -3.40 -12.13
CA GLY A 156 -8.10 -3.63 -12.20
C GLY A 156 -7.32 -2.49 -11.56
N GLY A 157 -6.37 -1.90 -12.28
CA GLY A 157 -5.55 -0.79 -11.80
C GLY A 157 -6.34 0.47 -11.43
N SER A 158 -7.56 0.62 -11.96
CA SER A 158 -8.44 1.74 -11.61
C SER A 158 -9.07 1.65 -10.21
N TYR A 159 -8.88 0.54 -9.47
CA TYR A 159 -9.39 0.44 -8.10
C TYR A 159 -8.43 -0.25 -7.13
N LEU A 160 -7.65 -1.24 -7.58
CA LEU A 160 -6.86 -2.09 -6.67
C LEU A 160 -5.83 -1.29 -5.87
N GLY A 161 -5.10 -0.37 -6.51
CA GLY A 161 -4.11 0.44 -5.82
C GLY A 161 -4.73 1.36 -4.75
N ALA A 162 -5.83 2.03 -5.08
CA ALA A 162 -6.57 2.87 -4.13
C ALA A 162 -7.12 2.05 -2.96
N ARG A 163 -7.71 0.88 -3.25
CA ARG A 163 -8.25 -0.02 -2.23
C ARG A 163 -7.16 -0.56 -1.32
N ALA A 164 -6.02 -0.96 -1.88
CA ALA A 164 -4.85 -1.37 -1.12
C ALA A 164 -4.39 -0.28 -0.15
N ALA A 165 -4.25 0.96 -0.63
CA ALA A 165 -3.83 2.09 0.20
C ALA A 165 -4.83 2.38 1.33
N ILE A 166 -6.12 2.40 1.04
CA ILE A 166 -7.16 2.67 2.04
C ILE A 166 -7.17 1.58 3.11
N ASN A 167 -7.11 0.30 2.72
CA ASN A 167 -7.06 -0.80 3.67
C ASN A 167 -5.78 -0.78 4.52
N PHE A 168 -4.64 -0.53 3.89
CA PHE A 168 -3.36 -0.41 4.59
C PHE A 168 -3.35 0.71 5.63
N LEU A 169 -3.91 1.89 5.31
CA LEU A 169 -3.78 3.11 6.11
C LEU A 169 -4.90 3.30 7.12
N ARG A 170 -6.10 2.78 6.84
CA ARG A 170 -7.30 3.10 7.61
C ARG A 170 -7.72 1.98 8.56
N HIS A 171 -8.82 2.18 9.24
CA HIS A 171 -9.41 1.22 10.17
C HIS A 171 -9.84 -0.05 9.44
N ASN A 172 -9.58 -1.26 9.98
CA ASN A 172 -9.96 -2.52 9.35
C ASN A 172 -11.47 -2.63 9.07
N PHE A 173 -12.28 -1.99 9.89
CA PHE A 173 -13.74 -1.88 9.73
C PHE A 173 -14.16 -0.49 9.24
N TYR A 174 -13.42 0.07 8.27
CA TYR A 174 -13.54 1.47 7.85
C TYR A 174 -14.97 1.91 7.55
N ASN A 175 -15.72 1.16 6.74
CA ASN A 175 -17.10 1.50 6.39
C ASN A 175 -18.13 1.15 7.48
N THR A 176 -17.74 0.42 8.54
CA THR A 176 -18.65 -0.05 9.59
C THR A 176 -18.60 0.83 10.85
N VAL A 177 -17.44 1.45 11.11
CA VAL A 177 -17.31 2.36 12.26
C VAL A 177 -18.10 3.66 12.02
N SER A 178 -18.53 4.30 13.11
CA SER A 178 -19.28 5.54 13.02
C SER A 178 -18.50 6.68 12.35
N LYS A 179 -19.21 7.71 11.85
CA LYS A 179 -18.60 8.87 11.20
C LYS A 179 -17.67 9.65 12.16
N GLU A 180 -17.95 9.62 13.47
CA GLU A 180 -17.13 10.25 14.50
C GLU A 180 -15.75 9.58 14.64
N ILE A 181 -15.68 8.27 14.41
CA ILE A 181 -14.41 7.51 14.41
C ILE A 181 -13.73 7.65 13.05
N ARG A 182 -14.46 7.42 11.96
CA ARG A 182 -13.93 7.44 10.60
C ARG A 182 -13.55 8.82 10.12
N LYS A 183 -14.36 9.84 10.44
CA LYS A 183 -14.22 11.28 10.10
C LYS A 183 -14.31 11.63 8.62
N THR A 184 -14.48 10.67 7.76
CA THR A 184 -14.52 10.77 6.31
C THR A 184 -15.73 10.00 5.76
N PRO A 185 -16.12 10.15 4.49
CA PRO A 185 -17.14 9.32 3.87
C PRO A 185 -16.82 7.83 3.94
N GLU A 186 -17.82 6.96 3.90
CA GLU A 186 -17.64 5.55 3.54
C GLU A 186 -17.18 5.47 2.09
N ILE A 187 -16.33 4.51 1.77
CA ILE A 187 -15.82 4.35 0.40
C ILE A 187 -16.17 2.96 -0.08
N TYR A 188 -16.96 2.88 -1.13
CA TYR A 188 -17.33 1.63 -1.78
C TYR A 188 -16.79 1.57 -3.20
N PHE A 189 -16.32 0.38 -3.57
CA PHE A 189 -15.78 0.11 -4.90
C PHE A 189 -16.79 -0.70 -5.70
N ALA A 190 -17.12 -0.24 -6.91
CA ALA A 190 -18.01 -0.92 -7.82
C ALA A 190 -17.51 -0.78 -9.27
N GLY A 191 -18.19 -1.44 -10.22
CA GLY A 191 -17.68 -1.49 -11.60
C GLY A 191 -16.42 -2.34 -11.76
N ASN A 192 -16.13 -3.19 -10.78
CA ASN A 192 -15.08 -4.21 -10.78
C ASN A 192 -15.66 -5.63 -10.95
N SER A 193 -16.96 -5.73 -11.12
CA SER A 193 -17.69 -6.95 -11.48
C SER A 193 -19.00 -6.60 -12.20
N ILE A 194 -19.65 -7.59 -12.84
CA ILE A 194 -20.96 -7.45 -13.49
C ILE A 194 -22.05 -8.13 -12.65
N SER A 195 -21.86 -8.22 -11.33
CA SER A 195 -22.87 -8.81 -10.44
C SER A 195 -24.02 -7.84 -10.19
N GLY A 196 -25.20 -8.16 -10.73
CA GLY A 196 -26.42 -7.38 -10.45
C GLY A 196 -26.80 -7.39 -8.96
N THR A 197 -26.61 -8.52 -8.27
CA THR A 197 -26.87 -8.62 -6.83
C THR A 197 -25.97 -7.67 -6.03
N TYR A 198 -24.67 -7.61 -6.36
CA TYR A 198 -23.76 -6.71 -5.68
C TYR A 198 -24.16 -5.23 -5.85
N LEU A 199 -24.52 -4.84 -7.09
CA LEU A 199 -24.94 -3.45 -7.35
C LEU A 199 -26.25 -3.11 -6.66
N ALA A 200 -27.25 -4.03 -6.66
CA ALA A 200 -28.52 -3.82 -5.96
C ALA A 200 -28.29 -3.65 -4.44
N ASN A 201 -27.50 -4.52 -3.83
CA ASN A 201 -27.17 -4.42 -2.39
C ASN A 201 -26.41 -3.12 -2.08
N LEU A 202 -25.57 -2.63 -2.98
CA LEU A 202 -24.87 -1.36 -2.79
C LEU A 202 -25.85 -0.17 -2.86
N VAL A 203 -26.87 -0.23 -3.72
CA VAL A 203 -27.96 0.76 -3.75
C VAL A 203 -28.69 0.79 -2.39
N ASP A 204 -29.02 -0.38 -1.82
CA ASP A 204 -29.64 -0.47 -0.50
C ASP A 204 -28.73 0.12 0.61
N VAL A 205 -27.42 -0.15 0.53
CA VAL A 205 -26.43 0.41 1.47
C VAL A 205 -26.37 1.94 1.38
N ILE A 206 -26.41 2.50 0.18
CA ILE A 206 -26.41 3.97 -0.01
C ILE A 206 -27.68 4.58 0.56
N GLY A 207 -28.85 4.00 0.25
CA GLY A 207 -30.14 4.51 0.69
C GLY A 207 -30.33 5.98 0.34
N ASP A 208 -30.83 6.75 1.32
CA ASP A 208 -31.05 8.20 1.16
C ASP A 208 -29.84 9.07 1.53
N ARG A 209 -28.67 8.47 1.80
CA ARG A 209 -27.47 9.22 2.18
C ARG A 209 -26.91 10.03 1.02
N ASP A 210 -26.18 11.11 1.34
CA ASP A 210 -25.49 11.90 0.34
C ASP A 210 -24.24 11.15 -0.18
N PHE A 211 -24.09 11.13 -1.50
CA PHE A 211 -22.97 10.43 -2.12
C PHE A 211 -22.35 11.21 -3.28
N SER A 212 -21.08 10.94 -3.51
CA SER A 212 -20.32 11.36 -4.69
C SER A 212 -19.81 10.15 -5.46
N ILE A 213 -19.50 10.34 -6.71
CA ILE A 213 -19.01 9.30 -7.63
C ILE A 213 -17.64 9.72 -8.17
N ASN A 214 -16.64 8.85 -8.03
CA ASN A 214 -15.41 8.94 -8.80
C ASN A 214 -15.39 7.80 -9.82
N VAL A 215 -15.67 8.12 -11.07
CA VAL A 215 -15.62 7.16 -12.18
C VAL A 215 -14.24 7.20 -12.83
N ILE A 216 -13.60 6.04 -12.92
CA ILE A 216 -12.21 5.89 -13.35
C ILE A 216 -12.13 4.97 -14.56
N SER A 217 -11.95 5.55 -15.74
CA SER A 217 -11.81 4.81 -16.99
C SER A 217 -11.12 5.66 -18.03
N LYS A 218 -9.99 5.20 -18.58
CA LYS A 218 -9.28 5.93 -19.63
C LYS A 218 -10.10 6.09 -20.90
N SER A 219 -10.66 5.01 -21.41
CA SER A 219 -11.50 5.03 -22.63
C SER A 219 -12.95 5.45 -22.38
N GLY A 220 -13.47 5.21 -21.17
CA GLY A 220 -14.89 5.34 -20.86
C GLY A 220 -15.78 4.25 -21.46
N THR A 221 -15.18 3.17 -21.99
CA THR A 221 -15.89 2.05 -22.63
C THR A 221 -15.65 0.70 -21.96
N THR A 222 -14.96 0.70 -20.81
CA THR A 222 -14.78 -0.52 -20.00
C THR A 222 -16.16 -0.99 -19.53
N THR A 223 -16.57 -2.18 -19.94
CA THR A 223 -17.96 -2.67 -19.80
C THR A 223 -18.44 -2.60 -18.36
N GLU A 224 -17.71 -3.17 -17.43
CA GLU A 224 -18.05 -3.26 -16.00
C GLU A 224 -18.24 -1.88 -15.38
N THR A 225 -17.26 -1.01 -15.59
CA THR A 225 -17.27 0.37 -15.07
C THR A 225 -18.39 1.20 -15.70
N SER A 226 -18.63 1.05 -17.02
CA SER A 226 -19.65 1.81 -17.73
C SER A 226 -21.07 1.41 -17.32
N ILE A 227 -21.33 0.13 -17.06
CA ILE A 227 -22.63 -0.35 -16.56
C ILE A 227 -22.89 0.22 -15.17
N ALA A 228 -21.92 0.10 -14.26
CA ALA A 228 -22.05 0.65 -12.91
C ALA A 228 -22.24 2.19 -12.94
N PHE A 229 -21.51 2.89 -13.82
CA PHE A 229 -21.64 4.33 -13.94
C PHE A 229 -23.01 4.76 -14.46
N ARG A 230 -23.61 4.05 -15.42
CA ARG A 230 -24.97 4.34 -15.87
C ARG A 230 -25.98 4.29 -14.71
N LEU A 231 -25.92 3.22 -13.91
CA LEU A 231 -26.81 3.04 -12.76
C LEU A 231 -26.64 4.17 -11.73
N PHE A 232 -25.42 4.40 -11.27
CA PHE A 232 -25.19 5.36 -10.19
C PHE A 232 -25.31 6.82 -10.63
N ARG A 233 -25.06 7.12 -11.91
CA ARG A 233 -25.34 8.43 -12.49
C ARG A 233 -26.85 8.72 -12.50
N GLU A 234 -27.67 7.75 -12.94
CA GLU A 234 -29.12 7.88 -12.92
C GLU A 234 -29.65 8.12 -11.50
N LEU A 235 -29.12 7.39 -10.51
CA LEU A 235 -29.47 7.61 -9.10
C LEU A 235 -29.07 9.00 -8.61
N ALA A 236 -27.89 9.49 -8.97
CA ALA A 236 -27.43 10.83 -8.63
C ALA A 236 -28.31 11.91 -9.29
N GLU A 237 -28.62 11.77 -10.57
CA GLU A 237 -29.50 12.70 -11.31
C GLU A 237 -30.93 12.72 -10.72
N LYS A 238 -31.45 11.56 -10.32
CA LYS A 238 -32.76 11.46 -9.65
C LYS A 238 -32.78 12.16 -8.30
N LYS A 239 -31.69 12.04 -7.53
CA LYS A 239 -31.58 12.62 -6.18
C LYS A 239 -31.28 14.13 -6.20
N TYR A 240 -30.34 14.56 -7.01
CA TYR A 240 -29.79 15.93 -6.97
C TYR A 240 -30.20 16.80 -8.16
N GLY A 241 -30.93 16.25 -9.11
CA GLY A 241 -31.08 16.88 -10.43
C GLY A 241 -29.79 16.84 -11.24
N LYS A 242 -29.86 17.14 -12.54
CA LYS A 242 -28.72 17.05 -13.45
C LYS A 242 -27.52 17.93 -13.03
N GLU A 243 -27.78 19.20 -12.70
CA GLU A 243 -26.73 20.14 -12.25
C GLU A 243 -26.14 19.78 -10.88
N GLY A 244 -26.98 19.26 -9.96
CA GLY A 244 -26.53 18.81 -8.66
C GLY A 244 -25.66 17.57 -8.73
N ALA A 245 -26.05 16.61 -9.57
CA ALA A 245 -25.29 15.40 -9.85
C ALA A 245 -23.93 15.73 -10.49
N ALA A 246 -23.89 16.66 -11.45
CA ALA A 246 -22.65 17.07 -12.11
C ALA A 246 -21.59 17.57 -11.11
N LYS A 247 -22.00 18.23 -10.03
CA LYS A 247 -21.10 18.73 -8.98
C LYS A 247 -20.59 17.64 -8.02
N ARG A 248 -21.12 16.40 -8.12
CA ARG A 248 -20.80 15.25 -7.27
C ARG A 248 -20.17 14.09 -8.05
N ILE A 249 -20.03 14.24 -9.38
CA ILE A 249 -19.39 13.27 -10.27
C ILE A 249 -18.00 13.80 -10.64
N TYR A 250 -17.00 12.98 -10.36
CA TYR A 250 -15.59 13.23 -10.66
C TYR A 250 -15.11 12.19 -11.66
N ALA A 251 -14.66 12.64 -12.84
CA ALA A 251 -14.21 11.75 -13.90
C ALA A 251 -12.69 11.68 -13.94
N THR A 252 -12.11 10.55 -13.57
CA THR A 252 -10.67 10.30 -13.77
C THR A 252 -10.51 9.54 -15.09
N THR A 253 -10.02 10.24 -16.14
CA THR A 253 -10.09 9.75 -17.52
C THR A 253 -8.93 10.30 -18.39
N ASP A 254 -8.98 10.04 -19.68
CA ASP A 254 -8.02 10.59 -20.66
C ASP A 254 -8.09 12.13 -20.69
N LYS A 255 -6.99 12.78 -21.03
CA LYS A 255 -6.89 14.24 -21.09
C LYS A 255 -7.77 14.86 -22.18
N ALA A 256 -7.90 14.19 -23.34
CA ALA A 256 -8.44 14.80 -24.54
C ALA A 256 -9.50 13.96 -25.28
N ARG A 257 -9.57 12.65 -25.04
CA ARG A 257 -10.36 11.72 -25.86
C ARG A 257 -11.04 10.64 -25.03
N GLY A 258 -11.94 9.89 -25.66
CA GLY A 258 -12.68 8.80 -25.04
C GLY A 258 -14.09 9.19 -24.61
N ALA A 259 -14.96 8.19 -24.48
CA ALA A 259 -16.37 8.40 -24.18
C ALA A 259 -16.62 9.10 -22.84
N LEU A 260 -15.83 8.76 -21.81
CA LEU A 260 -15.96 9.40 -20.49
C LEU A 260 -15.49 10.86 -20.53
N LYS A 261 -14.43 11.17 -21.27
CA LYS A 261 -13.97 12.55 -21.43
C LYS A 261 -15.01 13.40 -22.16
N THR A 262 -15.54 12.89 -23.26
CA THR A 262 -16.60 13.59 -24.01
C THR A 262 -17.84 13.86 -23.13
N LEU A 263 -18.24 12.87 -22.34
CA LEU A 263 -19.37 13.02 -21.42
C LEU A 263 -19.07 14.02 -20.31
N ALA A 264 -17.87 13.94 -19.70
CA ALA A 264 -17.47 14.84 -18.62
C ALA A 264 -17.45 16.30 -19.06
N ASP A 265 -16.97 16.57 -20.28
CA ASP A 265 -16.96 17.93 -20.84
C ASP A 265 -18.38 18.43 -21.15
N ALA A 266 -19.23 17.57 -21.69
CA ALA A 266 -20.62 17.94 -22.03
C ALA A 266 -21.49 18.20 -20.79
N GLU A 267 -21.28 17.46 -19.72
CA GLU A 267 -22.07 17.55 -18.47
C GLU A 267 -21.40 18.44 -17.38
N GLY A 268 -20.19 18.90 -17.63
CA GLY A 268 -19.46 19.75 -16.69
C GLY A 268 -18.92 19.04 -15.44
N TYR A 269 -18.55 17.75 -15.57
CA TYR A 269 -17.95 17.01 -14.46
C TYR A 269 -16.51 17.49 -14.22
N GLU A 270 -16.11 17.61 -12.95
CA GLU A 270 -14.70 17.82 -12.65
C GLU A 270 -13.89 16.60 -13.07
N SER A 271 -12.84 16.81 -13.90
CA SER A 271 -12.04 15.73 -14.45
C SER A 271 -10.58 15.80 -14.04
N PHE A 272 -9.99 14.61 -13.86
CA PHE A 272 -8.58 14.36 -13.55
C PHE A 272 -7.98 13.46 -14.61
N VAL A 273 -6.68 13.61 -14.85
CA VAL A 273 -6.01 12.98 -15.99
C VAL A 273 -5.43 11.63 -15.61
N ILE A 274 -5.70 10.61 -16.43
CA ILE A 274 -4.92 9.38 -16.48
C ILE A 274 -3.81 9.61 -17.51
N PRO A 275 -2.54 9.68 -17.12
CA PRO A 275 -1.45 9.93 -18.06
C PRO A 275 -1.38 8.84 -19.15
N ASP A 276 -1.10 9.25 -20.39
CA ASP A 276 -1.01 8.31 -21.51
C ASP A 276 0.11 7.30 -21.36
N ASN A 277 1.20 7.73 -20.75
CA ASN A 277 2.43 6.99 -20.54
C ASN A 277 2.46 6.21 -19.20
N VAL A 278 1.32 6.01 -18.54
CA VAL A 278 1.22 5.20 -17.32
C VAL A 278 0.21 4.07 -17.52
N GLY A 279 0.66 2.83 -17.39
CA GLY A 279 -0.19 1.65 -17.43
C GLY A 279 -1.08 1.53 -16.19
N GLY A 280 -2.27 0.88 -16.32
CA GLY A 280 -3.26 0.82 -15.23
C GLY A 280 -2.71 0.27 -13.92
N ARG A 281 -1.92 -0.81 -13.94
CA ARG A 281 -1.34 -1.44 -12.74
C ARG A 281 -0.21 -0.66 -12.08
N PHE A 282 0.33 0.37 -12.77
CA PHE A 282 1.34 1.32 -12.28
C PHE A 282 0.76 2.70 -11.95
N SER A 283 -0.57 2.83 -11.90
CA SER A 283 -1.24 4.14 -11.84
C SER A 283 -1.65 4.61 -10.44
N VAL A 284 -1.34 3.86 -9.38
CA VAL A 284 -1.78 4.19 -8.01
C VAL A 284 -1.33 5.59 -7.54
N LEU A 285 -0.17 6.05 -7.97
CA LEU A 285 0.37 7.37 -7.63
C LEU A 285 -0.07 8.50 -8.60
N THR A 286 -0.99 8.22 -9.53
CA THR A 286 -1.69 9.22 -10.35
C THR A 286 -3.01 9.61 -9.71
N ALA A 287 -3.78 10.48 -10.34
CA ALA A 287 -5.15 10.82 -9.93
C ALA A 287 -6.05 9.59 -9.73
N VAL A 288 -5.75 8.48 -10.42
CA VAL A 288 -6.46 7.20 -10.29
C VAL A 288 -6.50 6.71 -8.84
N GLY A 289 -5.36 6.71 -8.16
CA GLY A 289 -5.28 6.31 -6.75
C GLY A 289 -5.42 7.49 -5.80
N LEU A 290 -4.79 8.63 -6.12
CA LEU A 290 -4.65 9.75 -5.19
C LEU A 290 -5.98 10.37 -4.77
N LEU A 291 -6.98 10.49 -5.67
CA LEU A 291 -8.26 11.08 -5.30
C LEU A 291 -9.02 10.23 -4.25
N PRO A 292 -9.32 8.94 -4.46
CA PRO A 292 -10.00 8.15 -3.45
C PRO A 292 -9.17 7.96 -2.17
N ILE A 293 -7.84 7.89 -2.27
CA ILE A 293 -6.94 7.83 -1.12
C ILE A 293 -7.05 9.11 -0.28
N ALA A 294 -7.02 10.29 -0.90
CA ALA A 294 -7.19 11.57 -0.22
C ALA A 294 -8.57 11.69 0.44
N VAL A 295 -9.65 11.24 -0.23
CA VAL A 295 -11.01 11.22 0.34
C VAL A 295 -11.07 10.36 1.62
N SER A 296 -10.29 9.28 1.71
CA SER A 296 -10.19 8.48 2.93
C SER A 296 -9.54 9.24 4.11
N GLY A 297 -9.04 10.46 3.88
CA GLY A 297 -8.32 11.26 4.86
C GLY A 297 -6.84 10.91 4.98
N ALA A 298 -6.26 10.14 4.04
CA ALA A 298 -4.83 9.88 3.98
C ALA A 298 -4.06 11.10 3.48
N ASP A 299 -2.87 11.31 4.01
CA ASP A 299 -1.95 12.35 3.55
C ASP A 299 -1.23 11.89 2.27
N ILE A 300 -1.80 12.26 1.11
CA ILE A 300 -1.21 11.92 -0.19
C ILE A 300 0.14 12.61 -0.44
N ALA A 301 0.47 13.69 0.27
CA ALA A 301 1.79 14.31 0.16
C ALA A 301 2.85 13.43 0.84
N GLN A 302 2.55 12.83 2.00
CA GLN A 302 3.42 11.86 2.64
C GLN A 302 3.56 10.57 1.80
N LEU A 303 2.49 10.13 1.16
CA LEU A 303 2.53 8.99 0.23
C LEU A 303 3.50 9.25 -0.93
N MET A 304 3.38 10.42 -1.58
CA MET A 304 4.29 10.81 -2.67
C MET A 304 5.74 11.00 -2.17
N ALA A 305 5.94 11.53 -0.97
CA ALA A 305 7.27 11.68 -0.37
C ALA A 305 7.94 10.31 -0.12
N GLY A 306 7.17 9.33 0.36
CA GLY A 306 7.65 7.95 0.52
C GLY A 306 8.01 7.30 -0.81
N ALA A 307 7.16 7.47 -1.82
CA ALA A 307 7.45 6.97 -3.16
C ALA A 307 8.70 7.64 -3.79
N ALA A 308 8.92 8.93 -3.52
CA ALA A 308 10.13 9.64 -3.95
C ALA A 308 11.39 9.09 -3.26
N GLU A 309 11.33 8.75 -1.97
CA GLU A 309 12.45 8.10 -1.28
C GLU A 309 12.68 6.68 -1.82
N GLY A 310 11.62 5.89 -2.04
CA GLY A 310 11.70 4.57 -2.70
C GLY A 310 12.36 4.65 -4.07
N ARG A 311 11.98 5.67 -4.88
CA ARG A 311 12.62 5.96 -6.16
C ARG A 311 14.11 6.25 -6.02
N LYS A 312 14.48 7.12 -5.09
CA LYS A 312 15.87 7.44 -4.82
C LYS A 312 16.68 6.20 -4.47
N LEU A 313 16.19 5.37 -3.54
CA LEU A 313 16.84 4.12 -3.16
C LEU A 313 17.00 3.16 -4.35
N ALA A 314 15.97 3.01 -5.19
CA ALA A 314 15.98 2.13 -6.35
C ALA A 314 16.94 2.62 -7.45
N MET A 315 17.06 3.94 -7.63
CA MET A 315 17.91 4.54 -8.69
C MET A 315 19.37 4.63 -8.30
N GLU A 316 19.67 5.08 -7.07
CA GLU A 316 21.01 5.51 -6.65
C GLU A 316 21.82 4.42 -5.93
N ALA A 317 21.16 3.45 -5.28
CA ALA A 317 21.88 2.41 -4.55
C ALA A 317 22.64 1.45 -5.49
N SER A 318 23.82 1.00 -5.02
CA SER A 318 24.58 -0.08 -5.66
C SER A 318 23.77 -1.39 -5.68
N TYR A 319 24.16 -2.36 -6.49
CA TYR A 319 23.45 -3.64 -6.51
C TYR A 319 23.42 -4.32 -5.13
N GLU A 320 24.52 -4.24 -4.38
CA GLU A 320 24.63 -4.85 -3.04
C GLU A 320 23.72 -4.18 -2.00
N GLU A 321 23.35 -2.93 -2.22
CA GLU A 321 22.52 -2.14 -1.29
C GLU A 321 21.08 -1.95 -1.79
N ASN A 322 20.80 -2.37 -3.02
CA ASN A 322 19.51 -2.16 -3.68
C ASN A 322 18.56 -3.33 -3.46
N ASP A 323 17.68 -3.17 -2.50
CA ASP A 323 16.72 -4.20 -2.10
C ASP A 323 15.74 -4.59 -3.22
N ALA A 324 15.30 -3.64 -4.06
CA ALA A 324 14.42 -3.90 -5.19
C ALA A 324 15.10 -4.73 -6.29
N LEU A 325 16.38 -4.46 -6.57
CA LEU A 325 17.17 -5.25 -7.53
C LEU A 325 17.43 -6.67 -7.03
N LYS A 326 17.72 -6.83 -5.73
CA LYS A 326 17.91 -8.15 -5.13
C LYS A 326 16.62 -8.97 -5.15
N TYR A 327 15.49 -8.35 -4.87
CA TYR A 327 14.20 -9.01 -4.96
C TYR A 327 13.93 -9.50 -6.40
N ALA A 328 14.11 -8.64 -7.41
CA ALA A 328 13.98 -9.00 -8.81
C ALA A 328 14.93 -10.13 -9.22
N ALA A 329 16.20 -10.10 -8.75
CA ALA A 329 17.19 -11.13 -8.98
C ALA A 329 16.76 -12.50 -8.42
N LEU A 330 16.33 -12.53 -7.15
CA LEU A 330 15.95 -13.77 -6.46
C LEU A 330 14.70 -14.40 -7.08
N ARG A 331 13.70 -13.61 -7.46
CA ARG A 331 12.53 -14.09 -8.21
C ARG A 331 12.96 -14.86 -9.46
N ASN A 332 13.84 -14.27 -10.26
CA ASN A 332 14.35 -14.89 -11.48
C ASN A 332 15.24 -16.11 -11.21
N ILE A 333 16.04 -16.10 -10.15
CA ILE A 333 16.83 -17.27 -9.74
C ILE A 333 15.90 -18.42 -9.35
N PHE A 334 14.88 -18.17 -8.54
CA PHE A 334 13.93 -19.20 -8.13
C PHE A 334 13.14 -19.77 -9.31
N LEU A 335 12.68 -18.93 -10.23
CA LEU A 335 12.04 -19.41 -11.45
C LEU A 335 12.96 -20.35 -12.26
N ARG A 336 14.23 -19.98 -12.45
CA ARG A 336 15.24 -20.81 -13.12
C ARG A 336 15.52 -22.14 -12.39
N LYS A 337 15.26 -22.19 -11.07
CA LYS A 337 15.33 -23.39 -10.23
C LYS A 337 14.02 -24.20 -10.20
N GLY A 338 13.04 -23.87 -11.03
CA GLY A 338 11.76 -24.58 -11.12
C GLY A 338 10.71 -24.16 -10.09
N LYS A 339 10.92 -23.05 -9.36
CA LYS A 339 9.88 -22.46 -8.53
C LYS A 339 9.01 -21.56 -9.41
N SER A 340 7.86 -22.05 -9.82
CA SER A 340 6.96 -21.37 -10.76
C SER A 340 5.86 -20.54 -10.07
N VAL A 341 5.75 -20.63 -8.75
CA VAL A 341 4.74 -19.90 -7.94
C VAL A 341 5.44 -19.06 -6.89
N GLU A 342 5.11 -17.78 -6.82
CA GLU A 342 5.43 -16.93 -5.68
C GLU A 342 4.18 -16.66 -4.86
N ILE A 343 4.26 -16.92 -3.56
CA ILE A 343 3.18 -16.65 -2.61
C ILE A 343 3.55 -15.42 -1.78
N LEU A 344 2.79 -14.33 -1.94
CA LEU A 344 2.89 -13.18 -1.04
C LEU A 344 2.09 -13.48 0.22
N ALA A 345 2.77 -13.65 1.35
CA ALA A 345 2.16 -13.96 2.64
C ALA A 345 2.12 -12.72 3.54
N ASN A 346 0.98 -12.44 4.14
CA ASN A 346 0.85 -11.36 5.12
C ASN A 346 0.23 -11.87 6.42
N TYR A 347 0.50 -11.15 7.53
CA TYR A 347 0.01 -11.45 8.87
C TYR A 347 -0.86 -10.31 9.43
N GLU A 348 -1.19 -9.33 8.59
CA GLU A 348 -2.06 -8.19 8.93
C GLU A 348 -3.22 -8.14 7.94
N PRO A 349 -4.48 -8.30 8.39
CA PRO A 349 -5.64 -8.29 7.49
C PRO A 349 -5.76 -7.03 6.63
N SER A 350 -5.21 -5.92 7.09
CA SER A 350 -5.14 -4.67 6.34
C SER A 350 -4.25 -4.74 5.09
N LEU A 351 -3.42 -5.78 4.94
CA LEU A 351 -2.55 -6.01 3.78
C LEU A 351 -3.20 -6.86 2.68
N HIS A 352 -4.39 -7.41 2.91
CA HIS A 352 -5.09 -8.24 1.92
C HIS A 352 -5.12 -7.59 0.52
N TYR A 353 -5.60 -6.35 0.42
CA TYR A 353 -5.65 -5.66 -0.88
C TYR A 353 -4.28 -5.18 -1.39
N THR A 354 -3.28 -5.07 -0.54
CA THR A 354 -1.89 -4.91 -0.99
C THR A 354 -1.42 -6.15 -1.76
N SER A 355 -1.79 -7.34 -1.29
CA SER A 355 -1.52 -8.60 -1.99
C SER A 355 -2.31 -8.70 -3.30
N GLU A 356 -3.57 -8.26 -3.34
CA GLU A 356 -4.38 -8.24 -4.58
C GLU A 356 -3.82 -7.28 -5.64
N TRP A 357 -3.38 -6.07 -5.23
CA TRP A 357 -2.69 -5.13 -6.10
C TRP A 357 -1.37 -5.71 -6.61
N TRP A 358 -0.59 -6.36 -5.76
CA TRP A 358 0.68 -7.00 -6.12
C TRP A 358 0.45 -8.14 -7.12
N LYS A 359 -0.60 -8.94 -6.96
CA LYS A 359 -0.96 -10.00 -7.94
C LYS A 359 -1.23 -9.44 -9.33
N GLN A 360 -1.97 -8.34 -9.43
CA GLN A 360 -2.18 -7.68 -10.72
C GLN A 360 -0.87 -7.12 -11.27
N LEU A 361 -0.08 -6.44 -10.44
CA LEU A 361 1.18 -5.83 -10.86
C LEU A 361 2.09 -6.89 -11.52
N TYR A 362 2.34 -7.99 -10.84
CA TYR A 362 3.24 -9.04 -11.34
C TYR A 362 2.58 -9.95 -12.38
N GLY A 363 1.34 -10.34 -12.20
CA GLY A 363 0.63 -11.22 -13.12
C GLY A 363 0.53 -10.65 -14.53
N GLU A 364 0.10 -9.40 -14.66
CA GLU A 364 0.02 -8.74 -15.95
C GLU A 364 1.39 -8.32 -16.52
N SER A 365 2.38 -8.09 -15.68
CA SER A 365 3.71 -7.66 -16.14
C SER A 365 4.59 -8.81 -16.60
N GLU A 366 4.55 -9.94 -15.93
CA GLU A 366 5.46 -11.08 -16.17
C GLU A 366 4.79 -12.26 -16.89
N GLY A 367 3.48 -12.47 -16.73
CA GLY A 367 2.75 -13.60 -17.31
C GLY A 367 2.55 -13.46 -18.82
N LYS A 368 3.62 -13.60 -19.60
CA LYS A 368 3.67 -13.42 -21.05
C LYS A 368 4.57 -14.47 -21.72
N ASP A 369 4.34 -14.74 -22.99
CA ASP A 369 5.15 -15.68 -23.78
C ASP A 369 5.32 -17.05 -23.12
N GLN A 370 4.28 -17.50 -22.38
CA GLN A 370 4.28 -18.75 -21.58
C GLN A 370 5.38 -18.79 -20.51
N ARG A 371 5.76 -17.61 -19.99
CA ARG A 371 6.77 -17.40 -18.93
C ARG A 371 6.17 -16.68 -17.74
N GLY A 372 6.97 -16.52 -16.71
CA GLY A 372 6.66 -15.75 -15.51
C GLY A 372 6.36 -16.64 -14.31
N LEU A 373 6.43 -16.02 -13.13
CA LEU A 373 5.97 -16.60 -11.88
C LEU A 373 4.46 -16.41 -11.75
N PHE A 374 3.75 -17.44 -11.31
CA PHE A 374 2.35 -17.30 -10.94
C PHE A 374 2.24 -16.58 -9.58
N PRO A 375 1.68 -15.37 -9.51
CA PRO A 375 1.57 -14.63 -8.25
C PRO A 375 0.34 -15.11 -7.48
N ALA A 376 0.57 -15.74 -6.33
CA ALA A 376 -0.45 -16.14 -5.37
C ALA A 376 -0.34 -15.30 -4.09
N SER A 377 -1.33 -15.37 -3.21
CA SER A 377 -1.26 -14.76 -1.88
C SER A 377 -1.99 -15.59 -0.84
N VAL A 378 -1.58 -15.44 0.43
CA VAL A 378 -2.23 -16.02 1.60
C VAL A 378 -2.32 -15.00 2.73
N ASP A 379 -3.44 -15.02 3.44
CA ASP A 379 -3.66 -14.21 4.64
C ASP A 379 -3.46 -15.08 5.89
N LEU A 380 -2.32 -14.96 6.52
CA LEU A 380 -1.95 -15.76 7.67
C LEU A 380 -2.38 -15.03 8.98
N THR A 381 -2.77 -15.75 10.03
CA THR A 381 -2.71 -17.21 10.23
C THR A 381 -3.90 -17.98 9.62
N THR A 382 -4.92 -17.30 9.11
CA THR A 382 -6.16 -17.93 8.59
C THR A 382 -5.83 -19.03 7.58
N ASP A 383 -5.00 -18.75 6.58
CA ASP A 383 -4.69 -19.71 5.52
C ASP A 383 -3.72 -20.82 5.93
N LEU A 384 -3.16 -20.79 7.14
CA LEU A 384 -2.51 -21.99 7.70
C LEU A 384 -3.50 -23.14 7.88
N HIS A 385 -4.79 -22.79 8.09
CA HIS A 385 -5.88 -23.76 8.23
C HIS A 385 -6.54 -24.15 6.90
N SER A 386 -6.01 -23.68 5.77
CA SER A 386 -6.47 -24.02 4.41
C SER A 386 -5.29 -24.43 3.51
N MET A 387 -4.37 -23.53 3.24
CA MET A 387 -3.23 -23.71 2.34
C MET A 387 -1.97 -24.22 3.04
N GLY A 388 -1.90 -24.13 4.38
CA GLY A 388 -0.71 -24.50 5.14
C GLY A 388 -0.22 -25.91 4.89
N GLN A 389 -1.11 -26.92 4.77
CA GLN A 389 -0.75 -28.27 4.43
C GLN A 389 -0.06 -28.36 3.05
N PHE A 390 -0.59 -27.67 2.04
CA PHE A 390 -0.02 -27.72 0.69
C PHE A 390 1.33 -27.01 0.64
N ILE A 391 1.47 -25.86 1.31
CA ILE A 391 2.73 -25.13 1.37
C ILE A 391 3.79 -25.98 2.07
N GLN A 392 3.45 -26.60 3.23
CA GLN A 392 4.38 -27.39 4.03
C GLN A 392 4.80 -28.70 3.34
N ASP A 393 3.89 -29.41 2.66
CA ASP A 393 4.10 -30.81 2.24
C ASP A 393 3.62 -31.12 0.80
N GLY A 394 3.12 -30.13 0.05
CA GLY A 394 2.69 -30.27 -1.34
C GLY A 394 3.85 -30.20 -2.34
N ALA A 395 3.56 -29.89 -3.59
CA ALA A 395 4.56 -29.78 -4.66
C ALA A 395 5.58 -28.64 -4.38
N ARG A 396 6.86 -28.93 -4.57
CA ARG A 396 7.97 -27.99 -4.27
C ARG A 396 8.20 -26.94 -5.38
N ILE A 397 7.12 -26.44 -5.97
CA ILE A 397 7.12 -25.48 -7.09
C ILE A 397 7.06 -24.02 -6.65
N MET A 398 7.03 -23.72 -5.34
CA MET A 398 6.78 -22.38 -4.81
C MET A 398 7.89 -21.86 -3.91
N PHE A 399 7.87 -20.56 -3.69
CA PHE A 399 8.56 -19.86 -2.63
C PHE A 399 7.64 -18.78 -2.05
N GLU A 400 7.95 -18.28 -0.86
CA GLU A 400 7.16 -17.26 -0.18
C GLU A 400 7.92 -15.94 -0.11
N THR A 401 7.15 -14.84 -0.20
CA THR A 401 7.60 -13.48 0.17
C THR A 401 6.69 -12.97 1.27
N VAL A 402 7.22 -12.86 2.48
CA VAL A 402 6.45 -12.43 3.66
C VAL A 402 6.48 -10.92 3.79
N LEU A 403 5.31 -10.28 3.91
CA LEU A 403 5.17 -8.89 4.30
C LEU A 403 5.13 -8.78 5.83
N ASN A 404 6.17 -8.24 6.44
CA ASN A 404 6.25 -8.06 7.88
C ASN A 404 6.08 -6.58 8.26
N VAL A 405 5.03 -6.25 8.98
CA VAL A 405 4.86 -4.96 9.65
C VAL A 405 5.56 -5.04 11.01
N GLU A 406 6.66 -4.28 11.16
CA GLU A 406 7.46 -4.34 12.38
C GLU A 406 6.75 -3.70 13.58
N LYS A 407 6.00 -2.62 13.35
CA LYS A 407 5.20 -1.93 14.37
C LYS A 407 3.75 -1.77 13.89
N PRO A 408 2.80 -2.49 14.49
CA PRO A 408 1.39 -2.39 14.14
C PRO A 408 0.80 -1.02 14.57
N LYS A 409 -0.30 -0.60 13.92
CA LYS A 409 -1.02 0.64 14.26
C LYS A 409 -1.62 0.64 15.67
N ALA A 410 -2.01 -0.54 16.15
CA ALA A 410 -2.56 -0.76 17.48
C ALA A 410 -2.18 -2.16 17.95
N ASP A 411 -2.19 -2.37 19.26
CA ASP A 411 -1.93 -3.68 19.84
C ASP A 411 -2.85 -3.93 21.03
N VAL A 412 -3.07 -5.18 21.37
CA VAL A 412 -3.94 -5.62 22.48
C VAL A 412 -3.13 -6.55 23.38
N THR A 413 -3.21 -6.30 24.69
CA THR A 413 -2.59 -7.18 25.68
C THR A 413 -3.53 -8.36 26.00
N ILE A 414 -2.97 -9.57 26.01
CA ILE A 414 -3.69 -10.80 26.32
C ILE A 414 -3.92 -10.86 27.84
N GLY A 415 -5.17 -11.02 28.22
CA GLY A 415 -5.58 -11.13 29.63
C GLY A 415 -5.22 -12.47 30.26
N THR A 416 -5.45 -12.59 31.58
CA THR A 416 -5.37 -13.84 32.34
C THR A 416 -6.76 -14.43 32.50
N ASP A 417 -6.92 -15.69 32.19
CA ASP A 417 -8.12 -16.45 32.55
C ASP A 417 -7.89 -17.13 33.92
N PRO A 418 -8.71 -16.87 34.96
CA PRO A 418 -8.54 -17.49 36.28
C PRO A 418 -8.59 -19.03 36.27
N GLU A 419 -9.36 -19.61 35.37
CA GLU A 419 -9.53 -21.08 35.28
C GLU A 419 -8.52 -21.72 34.32
N ASN A 420 -7.95 -20.96 33.40
CA ASN A 420 -6.99 -21.42 32.38
C ASN A 420 -7.45 -22.67 31.61
N LEU A 421 -8.75 -22.76 31.29
CA LEU A 421 -9.33 -23.93 30.63
C LEU A 421 -8.79 -24.13 29.20
N ASP A 422 -8.42 -23.06 28.54
CA ASP A 422 -7.79 -23.06 27.19
C ASP A 422 -6.26 -23.29 27.23
N GLY A 423 -5.66 -23.30 28.43
CA GLY A 423 -4.22 -23.47 28.62
C GLY A 423 -3.37 -22.30 28.16
N LEU A 424 -3.96 -21.11 27.86
CA LEU A 424 -3.26 -19.99 27.22
C LEU A 424 -2.68 -18.96 28.19
N ASN A 425 -2.73 -19.15 29.50
CA ASN A 425 -2.18 -18.21 30.47
C ASN A 425 -0.66 -17.97 30.35
N PHE A 426 0.07 -18.82 29.61
CA PHE A 426 1.47 -18.55 29.26
C PHE A 426 1.65 -17.33 28.35
N LEU A 427 0.55 -16.86 27.70
CA LEU A 427 0.51 -15.64 26.89
C LEU A 427 0.06 -14.41 27.70
N ALA A 428 -0.44 -14.59 28.93
CA ALA A 428 -0.95 -13.50 29.75
C ALA A 428 0.09 -12.40 29.94
N GLY A 429 -0.31 -11.14 29.74
CA GLY A 429 0.58 -9.98 29.79
C GLY A 429 1.42 -9.75 28.54
N LYS A 430 1.43 -10.65 27.57
CA LYS A 430 2.01 -10.44 26.23
C LYS A 430 1.01 -9.77 25.32
N THR A 431 1.51 -9.17 24.22
CA THR A 431 0.63 -8.52 23.24
C THR A 431 0.23 -9.47 22.11
N MET A 432 -0.85 -9.15 21.39
CA MET A 432 -1.25 -9.88 20.19
C MET A 432 -0.16 -9.83 19.13
N ASN A 433 0.53 -8.66 18.98
CA ASN A 433 1.64 -8.57 18.03
C ASN A 433 2.80 -9.51 18.40
N PHE A 434 3.10 -9.68 19.69
CA PHE A 434 4.10 -10.68 20.10
C PHE A 434 3.72 -12.09 19.64
N ALA A 435 2.46 -12.49 19.80
CA ALA A 435 1.96 -13.79 19.36
C ALA A 435 2.00 -13.91 17.82
N ASN A 436 1.59 -12.86 17.10
CA ASN A 436 1.59 -12.80 15.65
C ASN A 436 3.01 -12.92 15.06
N GLN A 437 3.99 -12.21 15.63
CA GLN A 437 5.40 -12.32 15.22
C GLN A 437 5.98 -13.71 15.53
N ALA A 438 5.56 -14.33 16.64
CA ALA A 438 5.97 -15.70 16.96
C ALA A 438 5.37 -16.72 15.97
N ALA A 439 4.10 -16.56 15.60
CA ALA A 439 3.44 -17.38 14.58
C ALA A 439 4.15 -17.23 13.22
N MET A 440 4.43 -15.98 12.78
CA MET A 440 5.15 -15.71 11.55
C MET A 440 6.52 -16.39 11.54
N ASN A 441 7.32 -16.19 12.58
CA ASN A 441 8.66 -16.77 12.65
C ASN A 441 8.62 -18.31 12.69
N GLY A 442 7.66 -18.90 13.43
CA GLY A 442 7.46 -20.34 13.48
C GLY A 442 7.10 -20.92 12.11
N THR A 443 6.19 -20.26 11.40
CA THR A 443 5.77 -20.65 10.03
C THR A 443 6.95 -20.56 9.05
N ILE A 444 7.69 -19.45 9.05
CA ILE A 444 8.85 -19.29 8.18
C ILE A 444 9.88 -20.41 8.41
N LEU A 445 10.16 -20.76 9.66
CA LEU A 445 11.08 -21.85 9.98
C LEU A 445 10.55 -23.19 9.47
N ALA A 446 9.28 -23.52 9.75
CA ALA A 446 8.67 -24.77 9.30
C ALA A 446 8.66 -24.91 7.78
N HIS A 447 8.24 -23.86 7.06
CA HIS A 447 8.21 -23.87 5.60
C HIS A 447 9.62 -23.93 5.00
N THR A 448 10.60 -23.25 5.60
CA THR A 448 12.01 -23.33 5.18
C THR A 448 12.56 -24.76 5.35
N ASP A 449 12.30 -25.40 6.49
CA ASP A 449 12.66 -26.81 6.75
C ASP A 449 11.93 -27.77 5.80
N GLY A 450 10.71 -27.41 5.37
CA GLY A 450 9.92 -28.09 4.33
C GLY A 450 10.38 -27.82 2.90
N ASN A 451 11.54 -27.20 2.68
CA ASN A 451 12.08 -26.84 1.35
C ASN A 451 11.25 -25.80 0.57
N VAL A 452 10.60 -24.87 1.27
CA VAL A 452 9.99 -23.66 0.70
C VAL A 452 10.88 -22.46 1.04
N PRO A 453 11.55 -21.85 0.08
CA PRO A 453 12.35 -20.65 0.31
C PRO A 453 11.47 -19.50 0.82
N ASN A 454 11.97 -18.77 1.81
CA ASN A 454 11.26 -17.60 2.37
C ASN A 454 12.09 -16.34 2.16
N LEU A 455 11.47 -15.36 1.53
CA LEU A 455 11.90 -13.97 1.40
C LEU A 455 11.05 -13.11 2.35
N MET A 456 11.54 -11.92 2.71
CA MET A 456 10.78 -11.01 3.58
C MET A 456 10.95 -9.56 3.13
N VAL A 457 9.84 -8.85 3.05
CA VAL A 457 9.79 -7.39 2.93
C VAL A 457 9.34 -6.83 4.27
N LYS A 458 10.19 -6.04 4.92
CA LYS A 458 9.93 -5.45 6.24
C LYS A 458 9.43 -4.03 6.05
N ILE A 459 8.29 -3.75 6.65
CA ILE A 459 7.62 -2.45 6.65
C ILE A 459 7.72 -1.89 8.07
N PRO A 460 8.41 -0.76 8.29
CA PRO A 460 8.63 -0.26 9.66
C PRO A 460 7.32 0.04 10.41
N GLU A 461 6.39 0.73 9.77
CA GLU A 461 5.07 1.10 10.29
C GLU A 461 4.08 1.27 9.14
N GLN A 462 2.79 1.13 9.41
CA GLN A 462 1.74 1.37 8.40
C GLN A 462 1.39 2.87 8.33
N THR A 463 2.25 3.64 7.66
CA THR A 463 2.07 5.07 7.38
C THR A 463 2.02 5.30 5.88
N GLU A 464 1.54 6.48 5.47
CA GLU A 464 1.50 6.92 4.09
C GLU A 464 2.90 6.92 3.46
N PHE A 465 3.92 7.35 4.21
CA PHE A 465 5.31 7.37 3.74
C PHE A 465 5.81 5.98 3.38
N TYR A 466 5.71 5.01 4.30
CA TYR A 466 6.20 3.65 4.04
C TYR A 466 5.35 2.90 3.01
N LEU A 467 4.08 3.24 2.88
CA LEU A 467 3.26 2.71 1.78
C LEU A 467 3.74 3.22 0.41
N GLY A 468 4.08 4.51 0.32
CA GLY A 468 4.65 5.08 -0.90
C GLY A 468 5.98 4.42 -1.29
N GLU A 469 6.86 4.21 -0.31
CA GLU A 469 8.10 3.46 -0.47
C GLU A 469 7.86 2.03 -0.97
N LEU A 470 6.88 1.33 -0.38
CA LEU A 470 6.51 -0.05 -0.73
C LEU A 470 5.94 -0.16 -2.15
N PHE A 471 5.07 0.77 -2.55
CA PHE A 471 4.54 0.80 -3.92
C PHE A 471 5.68 0.95 -4.93
N TYR A 472 6.55 1.92 -4.73
CA TYR A 472 7.66 2.13 -5.65
C TYR A 472 8.65 0.95 -5.66
N PHE A 473 8.93 0.37 -4.50
CA PHE A 473 9.76 -0.84 -4.39
C PHE A 473 9.24 -1.96 -5.29
N PHE A 474 7.94 -2.29 -5.20
CA PHE A 474 7.37 -3.36 -5.99
C PHE A 474 7.23 -3.00 -7.48
N GLU A 475 6.83 -1.78 -7.81
CA GLU A 475 6.75 -1.31 -9.21
C GLU A 475 8.10 -1.38 -9.90
N PHE A 476 9.15 -0.89 -9.25
CA PHE A 476 10.50 -0.90 -9.80
C PHE A 476 11.06 -2.32 -9.94
N ALA A 477 10.95 -3.12 -8.90
CA ALA A 477 11.37 -4.52 -8.94
C ALA A 477 10.63 -5.31 -10.01
N CYS A 478 9.33 -5.06 -10.21
CA CYS A 478 8.51 -5.68 -11.25
C CYS A 478 9.00 -5.33 -12.66
N GLY A 479 9.28 -4.05 -12.94
CA GLY A 479 9.81 -3.62 -14.22
C GLY A 479 11.15 -4.29 -14.55
N VAL A 480 12.07 -4.31 -13.58
CA VAL A 480 13.38 -4.98 -13.71
C VAL A 480 13.22 -6.49 -13.89
N SER A 481 12.35 -7.13 -13.09
CA SER A 481 12.13 -8.58 -13.15
C SER A 481 11.53 -9.01 -14.50
N GLY A 482 10.59 -8.25 -15.05
CA GLY A 482 10.03 -8.51 -16.38
C GLY A 482 11.07 -8.42 -17.50
N TYR A 483 11.95 -7.42 -17.47
CA TYR A 483 13.06 -7.36 -18.43
C TYR A 483 14.07 -8.51 -18.26
N LEU A 484 14.33 -8.96 -17.03
CA LEU A 484 15.14 -10.17 -16.77
C LEU A 484 14.52 -11.43 -17.37
N LEU A 485 13.20 -11.52 -17.40
CA LEU A 485 12.46 -12.60 -18.07
C LEU A 485 12.51 -12.50 -19.61
N GLY A 486 12.89 -11.34 -20.14
CA GLY A 486 12.90 -11.05 -21.57
C GLY A 486 11.53 -10.79 -22.15
N VAL A 487 10.57 -10.31 -21.35
CA VAL A 487 9.22 -9.92 -21.78
C VAL A 487 9.04 -8.40 -21.73
N ASN A 488 8.00 -7.88 -22.41
CA ASN A 488 7.58 -6.50 -22.24
C ASN A 488 6.77 -6.35 -20.93
N PRO A 489 7.28 -5.67 -19.87
CA PRO A 489 6.58 -5.61 -18.58
C PRO A 489 5.31 -4.75 -18.59
N PHE A 490 5.09 -3.93 -19.63
CA PHE A 490 4.12 -2.81 -19.57
C PHE A 490 2.89 -2.97 -20.47
N ASN A 491 2.87 -3.94 -21.40
CA ASN A 491 1.68 -4.30 -22.16
C ASN A 491 0.90 -5.46 -21.49
N GLN A 492 -0.27 -5.82 -22.04
CA GLN A 492 -1.11 -6.94 -21.57
C GLN A 492 -1.91 -7.55 -22.73
N PRO A 493 -1.26 -8.17 -23.75
CA PRO A 493 -1.96 -8.69 -24.92
C PRO A 493 -2.92 -9.84 -24.61
N GLY A 494 -2.64 -10.63 -23.57
CA GLY A 494 -3.44 -11.82 -23.22
C GLY A 494 -4.89 -11.52 -22.81
N VAL A 495 -5.20 -10.29 -22.38
CA VAL A 495 -6.56 -9.93 -21.96
C VAL A 495 -7.47 -9.53 -23.13
N GLU A 496 -6.95 -9.38 -24.33
CA GLU A 496 -7.77 -8.96 -25.48
C GLU A 496 -8.69 -10.08 -25.98
N SER A 497 -8.24 -11.33 -25.91
CA SER A 497 -9.03 -12.48 -26.39
C SER A 497 -10.36 -12.63 -25.65
N TYR A 498 -10.35 -12.59 -24.31
CA TYR A 498 -11.62 -12.73 -23.58
C TYR A 498 -12.54 -11.52 -23.78
N LYS A 499 -12.01 -10.31 -23.96
CA LYS A 499 -12.81 -9.11 -24.25
C LYS A 499 -13.54 -9.24 -25.58
N HIS A 500 -12.86 -9.72 -26.64
CA HIS A 500 -13.46 -9.96 -27.93
C HIS A 500 -14.60 -10.99 -27.82
N ASN A 501 -14.36 -12.11 -27.15
CA ASN A 501 -15.39 -13.12 -26.93
C ASN A 501 -16.59 -12.56 -26.13
N MET A 502 -16.31 -11.80 -25.07
CA MET A 502 -17.37 -11.15 -24.28
C MET A 502 -18.19 -10.17 -25.13
N PHE A 503 -17.56 -9.34 -25.96
CA PHE A 503 -18.27 -8.40 -26.83
C PHE A 503 -19.16 -9.14 -27.86
N ALA A 504 -18.67 -10.22 -28.46
CA ALA A 504 -19.44 -11.05 -29.36
C ALA A 504 -20.66 -11.67 -28.65
N LEU A 505 -20.45 -12.32 -27.49
CA LEU A 505 -21.54 -12.93 -26.73
C LEU A 505 -22.54 -11.93 -26.15
N LEU A 506 -22.15 -10.67 -25.95
CA LEU A 506 -23.05 -9.58 -25.58
C LEU A 506 -23.80 -8.97 -26.78
N GLY A 507 -23.58 -9.46 -28.01
CA GLY A 507 -24.20 -8.95 -29.22
C GLY A 507 -23.76 -7.53 -29.60
N LYS A 508 -22.51 -7.18 -29.32
CA LYS A 508 -21.97 -5.86 -29.68
C LYS A 508 -21.95 -5.72 -31.22
N PRO A 509 -22.47 -4.59 -31.77
CA PRO A 509 -22.42 -4.34 -33.20
C PRO A 509 -21.00 -4.47 -33.78
N GLY A 510 -20.89 -5.20 -34.92
CA GLY A 510 -19.61 -5.49 -35.58
C GLY A 510 -18.93 -6.79 -35.12
N PHE A 511 -19.63 -7.62 -34.32
CA PHE A 511 -19.15 -8.93 -33.84
C PHE A 511 -20.10 -10.08 -34.26
N GLU A 512 -20.99 -9.86 -35.20
CA GLU A 512 -22.08 -10.78 -35.55
C GLU A 512 -21.55 -12.18 -35.94
N ASP A 513 -20.59 -12.26 -36.85
CA ASP A 513 -19.99 -13.54 -37.31
C ASP A 513 -19.34 -14.31 -36.15
N GLN A 514 -18.64 -13.60 -35.27
CA GLN A 514 -17.99 -14.20 -34.09
C GLN A 514 -19.03 -14.67 -33.07
N THR A 515 -20.18 -13.99 -32.97
CA THR A 515 -21.29 -14.39 -32.08
C THR A 515 -21.80 -15.76 -32.44
N GLU A 516 -22.08 -16.00 -33.75
CA GLU A 516 -22.57 -17.30 -34.25
C GLU A 516 -21.54 -18.41 -33.97
N GLU A 517 -20.27 -18.17 -34.29
CA GLU A 517 -19.19 -19.15 -34.02
C GLU A 517 -19.11 -19.51 -32.52
N LEU A 518 -19.09 -18.50 -31.63
CA LEU A 518 -18.96 -18.74 -30.22
C LEU A 518 -20.17 -19.45 -29.61
N LEU A 519 -21.39 -19.09 -30.05
CA LEU A 519 -22.60 -19.77 -29.60
C LEU A 519 -22.64 -21.24 -30.05
N ALA A 520 -22.17 -21.54 -31.26
CA ALA A 520 -22.03 -22.93 -31.73
C ALA A 520 -21.05 -23.72 -30.83
N ARG A 521 -19.87 -23.14 -30.50
CA ARG A 521 -18.88 -23.77 -29.61
C ARG A 521 -19.36 -23.95 -28.16
N LEU A 522 -20.29 -23.15 -27.67
CA LEU A 522 -20.88 -23.28 -26.34
C LEU A 522 -22.02 -24.29 -26.30
N ALA A 523 -22.60 -24.65 -27.46
CA ALA A 523 -23.68 -25.64 -27.58
C ALA A 523 -23.14 -27.09 -27.66
N ASP A 524 -21.86 -27.25 -28.04
CA ASP A 524 -21.14 -28.54 -28.03
C ASP A 524 -20.70 -28.92 -26.61
#